data_7c4eb19884721da76fed073f67487c82
#
_entry.id   7c4eb19884721da76fed073f67487c82
#
_cell.length_a   1.000
_cell.length_b   1.000
_cell.length_c   1.000
_cell.angle_alpha   90.00
_cell.angle_beta   90.00
_cell.angle_gamma   90.00
#
_symmetry.space_group_name_H-M   'P 1'
#
loop_
_entity.id
_entity.type
_entity.pdbx_description
1 polymer ?
#
loop_
_entity_poly.entity_id
_entity_poly.type
_entity_poly.pdbx_seq_one_letter_code
_entity_poly.pdbx_strand_id
1 'polypeptide(L)'
;KDAPIDIEKLVLDKIDKGVVGSSLCLENRKLGDDGVFKLSNLEILAEVTCLELGENNISDEGVHTLCNSPYIENLKTLNLKSNNITELGAKSLANSPKLKKLEHLILKFNRIGEMGASYLAQSETLTNLSTLDLFRNRIGDTGIKIIKKSKIFQGVSRMRLD
;
A
#
# COMPACT_ATOMS: atom_id res chain seq x y z
N LYS A 1 23.14 13.13 14.27
CA LYS A 1 22.56 12.54 13.03
C LYS A 1 22.49 11.05 13.28
N ASP A 2 21.30 10.48 13.30
CA ASP A 2 21.14 9.04 13.43
C ASP A 2 21.82 8.36 12.23
N ALA A 3 22.48 7.23 12.46
CA ALA A 3 23.08 6.45 11.39
C ALA A 3 21.99 6.01 10.39
N PRO A 4 22.29 5.93 9.09
CA PRO A 4 21.34 5.46 8.11
C PRO A 4 20.88 4.04 8.46
N ILE A 5 19.57 3.79 8.28
CA ILE A 5 18.96 2.49 8.58
C ILE A 5 19.51 1.44 7.59
N ASP A 6 20.03 0.36 8.12
CA ASP A 6 20.37 -0.84 7.34
C ASP A 6 19.06 -1.61 7.08
N ILE A 7 18.47 -1.38 5.91
CA ILE A 7 17.19 -1.96 5.52
C ILE A 7 17.27 -3.48 5.41
N GLU A 8 18.34 -4.01 4.84
CA GLU A 8 18.50 -5.46 4.67
C GLU A 8 18.52 -6.18 6.03
N LYS A 9 19.33 -5.68 6.95
CA LYS A 9 19.38 -6.20 8.32
C LYS A 9 18.02 -6.06 9.00
N LEU A 10 17.37 -4.90 8.89
CA LEU A 10 16.05 -4.67 9.48
C LEU A 10 15.02 -5.67 8.95
N VAL A 11 15.02 -5.94 7.64
CA VAL A 11 14.10 -6.90 7.02
C VAL A 11 14.35 -8.30 7.56
N LEU A 12 15.60 -8.73 7.60
CA LEU A 12 15.96 -10.06 8.12
C LEU A 12 15.58 -10.23 9.60
N ASP A 13 15.68 -9.17 10.39
CA ASP A 13 15.30 -9.17 11.82
C ASP A 13 13.78 -9.19 12.03
N LYS A 14 13.00 -8.68 11.08
CA LYS A 14 11.54 -8.47 11.22
C LYS A 14 10.67 -9.41 10.42
N ILE A 15 11.24 -10.13 9.47
CA ILE A 15 10.45 -11.03 8.64
C ILE A 15 9.97 -12.24 9.45
N ASP A 16 8.68 -12.47 9.44
CA ASP A 16 8.03 -13.63 10.06
C ASP A 16 7.61 -14.61 8.96
N LYS A 17 8.29 -15.73 8.89
CA LYS A 17 8.09 -16.77 7.87
C LYS A 17 6.94 -17.68 8.25
N GLY A 18 5.82 -17.52 7.55
CA GLY A 18 4.65 -18.39 7.70
C GLY A 18 4.62 -19.53 6.66
N VAL A 19 3.67 -20.44 6.86
CA VAL A 19 3.46 -21.60 5.95
C VAL A 19 2.95 -21.16 4.57
N VAL A 20 2.16 -20.07 4.52
CA VAL A 20 1.48 -19.59 3.30
C VAL A 20 2.14 -18.34 2.72
N GLY A 21 3.19 -17.86 3.35
CA GLY A 21 3.90 -16.63 2.99
C GLY A 21 4.43 -15.93 4.23
N SER A 22 5.28 -14.95 4.00
CA SER A 22 5.94 -14.22 5.10
C SER A 22 5.21 -12.91 5.38
N SER A 23 5.20 -12.52 6.65
CA SER A 23 4.77 -11.20 7.10
C SER A 23 5.98 -10.34 7.42
N LEU A 24 5.94 -9.07 7.01
CA LEU A 24 6.99 -8.10 7.27
C LEU A 24 6.38 -6.84 7.86
N CYS A 25 6.61 -6.62 9.16
CA CYS A 25 6.16 -5.42 9.85
C CYS A 25 7.32 -4.43 10.01
N LEU A 26 7.25 -3.35 9.25
CA LEU A 26 8.20 -2.22 9.30
C LEU A 26 7.54 -0.93 9.74
N GLU A 27 6.44 -1.01 10.48
CA GLU A 27 5.71 0.17 10.96
C GLU A 27 6.59 1.04 11.87
N ASN A 28 6.48 2.36 11.68
CA ASN A 28 7.17 3.37 12.49
C ASN A 28 8.71 3.17 12.57
N ARG A 29 9.34 3.01 11.41
CA ARG A 29 10.80 2.83 11.29
C ARG A 29 11.51 4.03 10.64
N LYS A 30 10.79 5.12 10.38
CA LYS A 30 11.34 6.31 9.71
C LYS A 30 12.00 5.97 8.36
N LEU A 31 11.38 5.07 7.60
CA LEU A 31 11.95 4.58 6.34
C LEU A 31 12.09 5.69 5.30
N GLY A 32 11.08 6.55 5.17
CA GLY A 32 11.00 7.50 4.09
C GLY A 32 11.00 6.83 2.71
N ASP A 33 11.07 7.62 1.66
CA ASP A 33 11.12 7.11 0.30
C ASP A 33 12.43 6.37 0.00
N ASP A 34 13.55 6.81 0.57
CA ASP A 34 14.85 6.14 0.43
C ASP A 34 14.84 4.73 1.02
N GLY A 35 14.21 4.56 2.18
CA GLY A 35 14.04 3.25 2.81
C GLY A 35 13.18 2.32 1.96
N VAL A 36 12.10 2.84 1.39
CA VAL A 36 11.23 2.07 0.48
C VAL A 36 11.96 1.71 -0.81
N PHE A 37 12.79 2.61 -1.36
CA PHE A 37 13.62 2.32 -2.53
C PHE A 37 14.52 1.11 -2.26
N LYS A 38 15.23 1.08 -1.14
CA LYS A 38 16.09 -0.04 -0.77
C LYS A 38 15.31 -1.32 -0.56
N LEU A 39 14.17 -1.24 0.17
CA LEU A 39 13.27 -2.38 0.40
C LEU A 39 12.79 -2.99 -0.93
N SER A 40 12.39 -2.13 -1.87
CA SER A 40 11.83 -2.53 -3.16
C SER A 40 12.81 -3.32 -4.04
N ASN A 41 14.10 -3.25 -3.76
CA ASN A 41 15.15 -3.95 -4.48
C ASN A 41 15.60 -5.27 -3.79
N LEU A 42 15.02 -5.63 -2.65
CA LEU A 42 15.36 -6.87 -1.95
C LEU A 42 14.56 -8.05 -2.48
N GLU A 43 15.24 -9.07 -2.98
CA GLU A 43 14.59 -10.29 -3.51
C GLU A 43 13.73 -11.02 -2.49
N ILE A 44 14.07 -10.94 -1.21
CA ILE A 44 13.31 -11.55 -0.12
C ILE A 44 11.87 -11.01 -0.05
N LEU A 45 11.62 -9.81 -0.59
CA LEU A 45 10.27 -9.24 -0.66
C LEU A 45 9.31 -10.14 -1.47
N ALA A 46 9.83 -10.96 -2.39
CA ALA A 46 9.02 -11.93 -3.14
C ALA A 46 8.35 -13.00 -2.26
N GLU A 47 8.88 -13.26 -1.07
CA GLU A 47 8.27 -14.18 -0.09
C GLU A 47 7.17 -13.52 0.74
N VAL A 48 7.06 -12.18 0.71
CA VAL A 48 6.17 -11.40 1.57
C VAL A 48 4.77 -11.36 0.98
N THR A 49 3.80 -11.78 1.77
CA THR A 49 2.37 -11.69 1.47
C THR A 49 1.66 -10.61 2.28
N CYS A 50 2.20 -10.24 3.44
CA CYS A 50 1.68 -9.17 4.29
C CYS A 50 2.79 -8.16 4.57
N LEU A 51 2.64 -6.93 4.05
CA LEU A 51 3.62 -5.85 4.21
C LEU A 51 2.98 -4.67 4.97
N GLU A 52 3.52 -4.39 6.15
CA GLU A 52 3.09 -3.31 7.03
C GLU A 52 4.11 -2.17 6.97
N LEU A 53 3.73 -1.06 6.35
CA LEU A 53 4.57 0.14 6.13
C LEU A 53 3.97 1.41 6.75
N GLY A 54 3.06 1.27 7.71
CA GLY A 54 2.45 2.43 8.38
C GLY A 54 3.47 3.33 9.08
N GLU A 55 3.16 4.64 9.17
CA GLU A 55 3.92 5.63 9.95
C GLU A 55 5.41 5.74 9.55
N ASN A 56 5.69 5.84 8.25
CA ASN A 56 7.07 5.84 7.74
C ASN A 56 7.45 7.06 6.91
N ASN A 57 6.65 8.12 6.88
CA ASN A 57 6.89 9.31 6.05
C ASN A 57 7.05 8.97 4.56
N ILE A 58 6.31 7.99 4.07
CA ILE A 58 6.31 7.57 2.66
C ILE A 58 5.45 8.56 1.87
N SER A 59 6.01 9.09 0.79
CA SER A 59 5.30 9.94 -0.17
C SER A 59 4.86 9.16 -1.41
N ASP A 60 4.30 9.87 -2.38
CA ASP A 60 3.92 9.30 -3.68
C ASP A 60 5.11 8.69 -4.42
N GLU A 61 6.30 9.24 -4.26
CA GLU A 61 7.53 8.71 -4.85
C GLU A 61 7.85 7.33 -4.29
N GLY A 62 7.78 7.16 -2.97
CA GLY A 62 7.98 5.85 -2.33
C GLY A 62 6.95 4.82 -2.77
N VAL A 63 5.67 5.22 -2.88
CA VAL A 63 4.62 4.33 -3.39
C VAL A 63 4.88 3.93 -4.84
N HIS A 64 5.25 4.90 -5.69
CA HIS A 64 5.58 4.63 -7.09
C HIS A 64 6.75 3.64 -7.20
N THR A 65 7.79 3.84 -6.44
CA THR A 65 8.95 2.93 -6.37
C THR A 65 8.55 1.52 -5.94
N LEU A 66 7.74 1.40 -4.90
CA LEU A 66 7.24 0.11 -4.43
C LEU A 66 6.41 -0.60 -5.51
N CYS A 67 5.51 0.12 -6.17
CA CYS A 67 4.66 -0.41 -7.23
C CYS A 67 5.45 -0.91 -8.46
N ASN A 68 6.67 -0.42 -8.66
CA ASN A 68 7.57 -0.86 -9.74
C ASN A 68 8.54 -1.95 -9.30
N SER A 69 8.51 -2.39 -8.05
CA SER A 69 9.34 -3.50 -7.58
C SER A 69 9.00 -4.80 -8.31
N PRO A 70 9.99 -5.55 -8.79
CA PRO A 70 9.74 -6.87 -9.39
C PRO A 70 9.35 -7.94 -8.35
N TYR A 71 9.38 -7.60 -7.03
CA TYR A 71 9.26 -8.57 -5.95
C TYR A 71 7.95 -8.47 -5.16
N ILE A 72 6.96 -7.65 -5.57
CA ILE A 72 5.73 -7.46 -4.80
C ILE A 72 4.51 -8.24 -5.30
N GLU A 73 4.66 -9.10 -6.29
CA GLU A 73 3.53 -9.78 -6.93
C GLU A 73 2.75 -10.73 -6.01
N ASN A 74 3.34 -11.14 -4.90
CA ASN A 74 2.71 -12.05 -3.95
C ASN A 74 2.01 -11.33 -2.78
N LEU A 75 2.02 -10.00 -2.75
CA LEU A 75 1.35 -9.25 -1.70
C LEU A 75 -0.16 -9.50 -1.72
N LYS A 76 -0.70 -9.88 -0.57
CA LYS A 76 -2.12 -9.99 -0.25
C LYS A 76 -2.59 -8.85 0.64
N THR A 77 -1.72 -8.38 1.53
CA THR A 77 -1.97 -7.23 2.40
C THR A 77 -0.89 -6.18 2.21
N LEU A 78 -1.31 -4.95 1.97
CA LEU A 78 -0.45 -3.77 1.95
C LEU A 78 -1.04 -2.69 2.85
N ASN A 79 -0.36 -2.40 3.94
CA ASN A 79 -0.75 -1.35 4.88
C ASN A 79 0.20 -0.16 4.77
N LEU A 80 -0.34 0.96 4.30
CA LEU A 80 0.33 2.24 4.13
C LEU A 80 -0.30 3.35 4.98
N LYS A 81 -0.97 3.00 6.08
CA LYS A 81 -1.62 3.97 6.96
C LYS A 81 -0.66 5.07 7.42
N SER A 82 -1.19 6.26 7.67
CA SER A 82 -0.43 7.36 8.31
C SER A 82 0.89 7.67 7.58
N ASN A 83 0.82 7.87 6.29
CA ASN A 83 1.91 8.33 5.45
C ASN A 83 1.55 9.67 4.78
N ASN A 84 2.28 10.07 3.75
CA ASN A 84 2.07 11.34 3.02
C ASN A 84 1.61 11.09 1.57
N ILE A 85 0.71 10.11 1.39
CA ILE A 85 0.26 9.66 0.08
C ILE A 85 -0.89 10.55 -0.40
N THR A 86 -0.78 11.05 -1.63
CA THR A 86 -1.81 11.84 -2.31
C THR A 86 -2.48 11.04 -3.44
N GLU A 87 -3.26 11.74 -4.28
CA GLU A 87 -3.86 11.17 -5.48
C GLU A 87 -2.85 10.50 -6.41
N LEU A 88 -1.60 10.99 -6.44
CA LEU A 88 -0.55 10.43 -7.29
C LEU A 88 -0.11 9.04 -6.83
N GLY A 89 0.03 8.84 -5.53
CA GLY A 89 0.29 7.51 -4.95
C GLY A 89 -0.89 6.56 -5.15
N ALA A 90 -2.11 7.06 -4.98
CA ALA A 90 -3.33 6.29 -5.27
C ALA A 90 -3.36 5.85 -6.74
N LYS A 91 -2.98 6.73 -7.67
CA LYS A 91 -2.86 6.41 -9.08
C LYS A 91 -1.84 5.31 -9.35
N SER A 92 -0.68 5.38 -8.71
CA SER A 92 0.36 4.34 -8.82
C SER A 92 -0.15 2.98 -8.34
N LEU A 93 -0.85 2.94 -7.21
CA LEU A 93 -1.47 1.71 -6.68
C LEU A 93 -2.53 1.17 -7.64
N ALA A 94 -3.42 2.04 -8.13
CA ALA A 94 -4.51 1.67 -9.03
C ALA A 94 -4.02 1.07 -10.35
N ASN A 95 -2.88 1.54 -10.85
CA ASN A 95 -2.33 1.17 -12.15
C ASN A 95 -1.24 0.10 -12.08
N SER A 96 -0.87 -0.37 -10.89
CA SER A 96 0.18 -1.37 -10.75
C SER A 96 -0.27 -2.76 -11.19
N PRO A 97 0.33 -3.34 -12.25
CA PRO A 97 0.02 -4.71 -12.67
C PRO A 97 0.51 -5.76 -11.66
N LYS A 98 1.36 -5.36 -10.72
CA LYS A 98 1.94 -6.22 -9.69
C LYS A 98 1.00 -6.53 -8.52
N LEU A 99 -0.11 -5.78 -8.37
CA LEU A 99 -0.99 -5.88 -7.21
C LEU A 99 -2.27 -6.69 -7.45
N LYS A 100 -2.27 -7.57 -8.45
CA LYS A 100 -3.45 -8.38 -8.80
C LYS A 100 -3.91 -9.32 -7.69
N LYS A 101 -3.00 -9.78 -6.85
CA LYS A 101 -3.31 -10.69 -5.73
C LYS A 101 -3.71 -9.96 -4.45
N LEU A 102 -3.68 -8.62 -4.44
CA LEU A 102 -3.95 -7.83 -3.26
C LEU A 102 -5.40 -8.01 -2.80
N GLU A 103 -5.58 -8.37 -1.54
CA GLU A 103 -6.87 -8.59 -0.88
C GLU A 103 -7.19 -7.51 0.13
N HIS A 104 -6.17 -6.91 0.76
CA HIS A 104 -6.34 -5.89 1.79
C HIS A 104 -5.45 -4.69 1.49
N LEU A 105 -6.08 -3.54 1.24
CA LEU A 105 -5.41 -2.26 1.01
C LEU A 105 -5.83 -1.26 2.10
N ILE A 106 -4.88 -0.89 2.95
CA ILE A 106 -5.08 0.02 4.07
C ILE A 106 -4.35 1.32 3.78
N LEU A 107 -5.12 2.38 3.56
CA LEU A 107 -4.61 3.72 3.21
C LEU A 107 -5.09 4.79 4.20
N LYS A 108 -5.70 4.43 5.31
CA LYS A 108 -6.23 5.39 6.29
C LYS A 108 -5.17 6.41 6.73
N PHE A 109 -5.62 7.63 7.04
CA PHE A 109 -4.75 8.74 7.45
C PHE A 109 -3.68 9.12 6.41
N ASN A 110 -4.10 9.27 5.16
CA ASN A 110 -3.30 9.86 4.09
C ASN A 110 -4.02 11.09 3.52
N ARG A 111 -3.72 11.49 2.29
CA ARG A 111 -4.29 12.65 1.59
C ARG A 111 -4.74 12.28 0.17
N ILE A 112 -5.42 11.14 0.06
CA ILE A 112 -5.83 10.56 -1.25
C ILE A 112 -6.75 11.51 -2.01
N GLY A 113 -7.71 12.13 -1.33
CA GLY A 113 -8.65 13.09 -1.93
C GLY A 113 -9.63 12.45 -2.90
N GLU A 114 -10.52 13.28 -3.45
CA GLU A 114 -11.52 12.86 -4.44
C GLU A 114 -10.89 12.27 -5.71
N MET A 115 -9.84 12.93 -6.22
CA MET A 115 -9.14 12.45 -7.42
C MET A 115 -8.49 11.08 -7.18
N GLY A 116 -7.88 10.88 -6.03
CA GLY A 116 -7.31 9.56 -5.68
C GLY A 116 -8.37 8.48 -5.57
N ALA A 117 -9.52 8.80 -4.98
CA ALA A 117 -10.67 7.88 -4.96
C ALA A 117 -11.11 7.51 -6.38
N SER A 118 -11.14 8.47 -7.30
CA SER A 118 -11.45 8.24 -8.72
C SER A 118 -10.44 7.30 -9.38
N TYR A 119 -9.15 7.50 -9.17
CA TYR A 119 -8.12 6.60 -9.70
C TYR A 119 -8.28 5.17 -9.18
N LEU A 120 -8.51 5.01 -7.89
CA LEU A 120 -8.72 3.69 -7.29
C LEU A 120 -9.97 3.00 -7.87
N ALA A 121 -11.06 3.74 -7.99
CA ALA A 121 -12.33 3.22 -8.52
C ALA A 121 -12.26 2.77 -9.98
N GLN A 122 -11.30 3.27 -10.75
CA GLN A 122 -11.07 2.94 -12.16
C GLN A 122 -9.97 1.90 -12.37
N SER A 123 -9.39 1.37 -11.28
CA SER A 123 -8.33 0.36 -11.38
C SER A 123 -8.82 -0.88 -12.12
N GLU A 124 -7.97 -1.42 -12.98
CA GLU A 124 -8.21 -2.70 -13.67
C GLU A 124 -7.46 -3.86 -12.99
N THR A 125 -6.67 -3.57 -11.96
CA THR A 125 -5.81 -4.57 -11.28
C THR A 125 -6.23 -4.89 -9.86
N LEU A 126 -6.84 -3.96 -9.13
CA LEU A 126 -7.29 -4.15 -7.74
C LEU A 126 -8.62 -4.91 -7.66
N THR A 127 -8.75 -5.99 -8.41
CA THR A 127 -10.01 -6.74 -8.58
C THR A 127 -10.27 -7.77 -7.50
N ASN A 128 -9.30 -8.04 -6.62
CA ASN A 128 -9.41 -9.06 -5.58
C ASN A 128 -9.54 -8.49 -4.17
N LEU A 129 -9.76 -7.18 -4.02
CA LEU A 129 -9.87 -6.57 -2.70
C LEU A 129 -11.12 -7.07 -1.96
N SER A 130 -10.91 -7.51 -0.72
CA SER A 130 -11.94 -7.76 0.28
C SER A 130 -12.00 -6.67 1.35
N THR A 131 -10.89 -5.93 1.54
CA THR A 131 -10.79 -4.80 2.46
C THR A 131 -10.21 -3.58 1.75
N LEU A 132 -10.91 -2.45 1.85
CA LEU A 132 -10.42 -1.14 1.41
C LEU A 132 -10.67 -0.12 2.52
N ASP A 133 -9.60 0.38 3.13
CA ASP A 133 -9.68 1.40 4.19
C ASP A 133 -9.13 2.73 3.70
N LEU A 134 -10.02 3.68 3.46
CA LEU A 134 -9.73 5.05 3.04
C LEU A 134 -10.09 6.09 4.12
N PHE A 135 -10.29 5.65 5.36
CA PHE A 135 -10.69 6.54 6.45
C PHE A 135 -9.70 7.70 6.63
N ARG A 136 -10.22 8.91 6.82
CA ARG A 136 -9.40 10.12 6.99
C ARG A 136 -8.48 10.42 5.80
N ASN A 137 -9.03 10.38 4.60
CA ASN A 137 -8.32 10.71 3.36
C ASN A 137 -8.89 11.92 2.61
N ARG A 138 -9.88 12.61 3.18
CA ARG A 138 -10.51 13.79 2.54
C ARG A 138 -11.09 13.49 1.16
N ILE A 139 -11.66 12.30 0.98
CA ILE A 139 -12.25 11.90 -0.30
C ILE A 139 -13.59 12.59 -0.57
N GLY A 140 -14.25 13.08 0.48
CA GLY A 140 -15.52 13.81 0.39
C GLY A 140 -16.70 12.97 -0.10
N ASP A 141 -17.90 13.57 -0.14
CA ASP A 141 -19.11 12.87 -0.55
C ASP A 141 -19.04 12.35 -1.98
N THR A 142 -18.45 13.12 -2.88
CA THR A 142 -18.26 12.71 -4.29
C THR A 142 -17.33 11.49 -4.37
N GLY A 143 -16.21 11.52 -3.68
CA GLY A 143 -15.27 10.39 -3.63
C GLY A 143 -15.91 9.12 -3.06
N ILE A 144 -16.70 9.26 -2.00
CA ILE A 144 -17.47 8.14 -1.41
C ILE A 144 -18.42 7.53 -2.45
N LYS A 145 -19.16 8.37 -3.19
CA LYS A 145 -20.08 7.90 -4.25
C LYS A 145 -19.34 7.18 -5.37
N ILE A 146 -18.18 7.72 -5.78
CA ILE A 146 -17.33 7.12 -6.82
C ILE A 146 -16.89 5.73 -6.40
N ILE A 147 -16.35 5.58 -5.20
CA ILE A 147 -15.89 4.28 -4.66
C ILE A 147 -17.07 3.28 -4.59
N LYS A 148 -18.21 3.71 -4.04
CA LYS A 148 -19.39 2.84 -3.88
C LYS A 148 -19.99 2.38 -5.20
N LYS A 149 -19.87 3.17 -6.26
CA LYS A 149 -20.37 2.82 -7.61
C LYS A 149 -19.38 2.00 -8.43
N SER A 150 -18.13 1.89 -8.00
CA SER A 150 -17.10 1.16 -8.74
C SER A 150 -17.45 -0.32 -8.83
N LYS A 151 -17.47 -0.84 -10.05
CA LYS A 151 -17.77 -2.26 -10.29
C LYS A 151 -16.72 -3.19 -9.68
N ILE A 152 -15.44 -2.77 -9.66
CA ILE A 152 -14.36 -3.60 -9.13
C ILE A 152 -14.43 -3.76 -7.61
N PHE A 153 -15.12 -2.84 -6.88
CA PHE A 153 -15.23 -2.88 -5.43
C PHE A 153 -16.54 -3.48 -4.93
N GLN A 154 -17.39 -4.03 -5.80
CA GLN A 154 -18.65 -4.67 -5.39
C GLN A 154 -18.43 -5.89 -4.49
N GLY A 155 -17.31 -6.58 -4.61
CA GLY A 155 -16.92 -7.70 -3.76
C GLY A 155 -16.21 -7.31 -2.46
N VAL A 156 -15.99 -6.03 -2.20
CA VAL A 156 -15.31 -5.57 -0.99
C VAL A 156 -16.26 -5.69 0.21
N SER A 157 -15.94 -6.61 1.13
CA SER A 157 -16.76 -6.88 2.32
C SER A 157 -16.47 -5.91 3.48
N ARG A 158 -15.28 -5.36 3.53
CA ARG A 158 -14.85 -4.38 4.55
C ARG A 158 -14.40 -3.10 3.86
N MET A 159 -15.32 -2.15 3.78
CA MET A 159 -15.06 -0.83 3.19
C MET A 159 -15.18 0.23 4.28
N ARG A 160 -14.12 1.01 4.46
CA ARG A 160 -14.10 2.12 5.39
C ARG A 160 -13.75 3.39 4.63
N LEU A 161 -14.69 4.32 4.58
CA LEU A 161 -14.59 5.60 3.90
C LEU A 161 -14.72 6.74 4.91
N ASP A 162 -14.46 7.98 4.52
CA ASP A 162 -14.58 9.16 5.40
C ASP A 162 -15.97 9.32 6.02
#